data_5a13f17037d26177d58c2e46df20fd23
#
_entry.id   5a13f17037d26177d58c2e46df20fd23
#
_cell.length_a   1.000
_cell.length_b   1.000
_cell.length_c   1.000
_cell.angle_alpha   90.00
_cell.angle_beta   90.00
_cell.angle_gamma   90.00
#
_symmetry.space_group_name_H-M   'P 1'
#
loop_
_entity.id
_entity.type
_entity.pdbx_description
1 polymer ?
#
loop_
_entity_poly.entity_id
_entity_poly.type
_entity_poly.pdbx_seq_one_letter_code
_entity_poly.pdbx_strand_id
1 'polypeptide(L)'
;MQFKYLAGLLPLFVTAVQGMGDLGFNLGVQNNDGSCKTAEDYKSDLDVIKNYAKVIKIFSVSNCDTLKILGPVAEEEGFQIQLGVWPDDPNQFNAEKEALSNYLPNISKSTVKIFLVGSEALYRKDMTADALADAINEVRDLINDTKDKNGDSYKGVPTGFVESWNVIADGTANAVISASDVVYANFFAYWQGSDISNASYVFFDDAMQALQTIQTAKGETDIEFWVGESGWPTDGQNFGAAEPSVDNAAEYYQKAICALRAWGIPVSVFEAFDETWKPTTSDTQGVENSWGVWDSSRKLKYPISCDFS
;
A
#
# COMPACT_ATOMS: atom_id res chain seq x y z
N MET A 1 -44.40 51.24 -18.77
CA MET A 1 -43.08 50.81 -18.29
C MET A 1 -43.26 49.46 -17.61
N GLN A 2 -42.92 48.38 -18.29
CA GLN A 2 -42.97 47.03 -17.70
C GLN A 2 -41.54 46.62 -17.35
N PHE A 3 -41.24 46.45 -16.08
CA PHE A 3 -39.98 45.89 -15.61
C PHE A 3 -40.05 44.36 -15.69
N LYS A 4 -39.23 43.75 -16.59
CA LYS A 4 -39.01 42.32 -16.66
C LYS A 4 -37.93 41.98 -15.62
N TYR A 5 -38.27 41.22 -14.60
CA TYR A 5 -37.28 40.62 -13.68
C TYR A 5 -36.62 39.45 -14.41
N LEU A 6 -35.32 39.58 -14.72
CA LEU A 6 -34.44 38.46 -15.07
C LEU A 6 -34.07 37.75 -13.78
N ALA A 7 -34.64 36.61 -13.51
CA ALA A 7 -34.15 35.68 -12.49
C ALA A 7 -32.88 35.02 -13.01
N GLY A 8 -31.72 35.47 -12.53
CA GLY A 8 -30.44 34.80 -12.81
C GLY A 8 -30.38 33.49 -12.03
N LEU A 9 -30.36 32.37 -12.75
CA LEU A 9 -30.01 31.05 -12.21
C LEU A 9 -28.50 31.09 -11.88
N LEU A 10 -28.17 31.20 -10.61
CA LEU A 10 -26.81 30.88 -10.13
C LEU A 10 -26.59 29.37 -10.31
N PRO A 11 -25.53 28.93 -11.00
CA PRO A 11 -25.18 27.53 -11.02
C PRO A 11 -24.79 27.11 -9.59
N LEU A 12 -25.55 26.16 -9.01
CA LEU A 12 -25.13 25.42 -7.84
C LEU A 12 -23.91 24.60 -8.25
N PHE A 13 -22.72 25.07 -7.88
CA PHE A 13 -21.55 24.21 -7.88
C PHE A 13 -21.77 23.19 -6.75
N VAL A 14 -22.24 22.00 -7.11
CA VAL A 14 -22.11 20.83 -6.25
C VAL A 14 -20.62 20.50 -6.23
N THR A 15 -19.90 21.01 -5.25
CA THR A 15 -18.57 20.45 -4.93
C THR A 15 -18.84 19.01 -4.49
N ALA A 16 -18.48 18.05 -5.32
CA ALA A 16 -18.37 16.68 -4.87
C ALA A 16 -17.41 16.71 -3.67
N VAL A 17 -17.90 16.43 -2.48
CA VAL A 17 -17.05 16.16 -1.33
C VAL A 17 -16.36 14.84 -1.66
N GLN A 18 -15.12 14.93 -2.12
CA GLN A 18 -14.29 13.76 -2.33
C GLN A 18 -14.15 13.10 -0.95
N GLY A 19 -14.60 11.85 -0.83
CA GLY A 19 -14.46 11.11 0.42
C GLY A 19 -12.98 10.98 0.80
N MET A 20 -12.72 10.78 2.09
CA MET A 20 -11.36 10.50 2.57
C MET A 20 -10.83 9.25 1.85
N GLY A 21 -9.58 9.27 1.41
CA GLY A 21 -8.90 8.12 0.81
C GLY A 21 -8.90 6.91 1.75
N ASP A 22 -9.01 5.71 1.19
CA ASP A 22 -9.02 4.45 1.93
C ASP A 22 -7.78 4.34 2.84
N LEU A 23 -7.94 3.68 3.98
CA LEU A 23 -6.86 3.27 4.87
C LEU A 23 -6.62 1.77 4.73
N GLY A 24 -5.38 1.40 4.49
CA GLY A 24 -4.89 0.03 4.57
C GLY A 24 -3.66 -0.07 5.45
N PHE A 25 -3.25 -1.30 5.75
CA PHE A 25 -2.02 -1.57 6.49
C PHE A 25 -1.20 -2.66 5.77
N ASN A 26 0.10 -2.45 5.72
CA ASN A 26 1.04 -3.50 5.34
C ASN A 26 1.08 -4.55 6.45
N LEU A 27 0.94 -5.83 6.10
CA LEU A 27 0.86 -6.94 7.05
C LEU A 27 1.94 -7.96 6.74
N GLY A 28 2.82 -8.21 7.71
CA GLY A 28 3.85 -9.22 7.60
C GLY A 28 3.30 -10.65 7.76
N VAL A 29 4.06 -11.61 7.26
CA VAL A 29 3.64 -13.03 7.17
C VAL A 29 4.25 -13.90 8.27
N GLN A 30 5.11 -13.34 9.12
CA GLN A 30 5.82 -14.05 10.18
C GLN A 30 5.41 -13.54 11.57
N ASN A 31 5.51 -14.44 12.54
CA ASN A 31 5.41 -14.14 13.96
C ASN A 31 6.73 -13.56 14.49
N ASN A 32 6.72 -13.08 15.74
CA ASN A 32 7.88 -12.47 16.39
C ASN A 32 9.11 -13.41 16.53
N ASP A 33 8.88 -14.72 16.49
CA ASP A 33 9.94 -15.74 16.54
C ASP A 33 10.43 -16.15 15.12
N GLY A 34 9.93 -15.49 14.07
CA GLY A 34 10.25 -15.79 12.69
C GLY A 34 9.46 -16.96 12.07
N SER A 35 8.61 -17.62 12.84
CA SER A 35 7.73 -18.65 12.29
C SER A 35 6.64 -18.06 11.41
N CYS A 36 6.17 -18.83 10.42
CA CYS A 36 5.05 -18.41 9.58
C CYS A 36 3.75 -18.30 10.39
N LYS A 37 2.94 -17.29 10.10
CA LYS A 37 1.63 -17.09 10.74
C LYS A 37 0.64 -18.18 10.36
N THR A 38 -0.13 -18.62 11.33
CA THR A 38 -1.28 -19.51 11.16
C THR A 38 -2.56 -18.71 10.86
N ALA A 39 -3.65 -19.41 10.55
CA ALA A 39 -4.96 -18.78 10.39
C ALA A 39 -5.42 -18.04 11.66
N GLU A 40 -5.12 -18.58 12.85
CA GLU A 40 -5.47 -17.94 14.13
C GLU A 40 -4.63 -16.69 14.40
N ASP A 41 -3.35 -16.69 13.99
CA ASP A 41 -2.50 -15.50 14.08
C ASP A 41 -3.05 -14.37 13.21
N TYR A 42 -3.38 -14.67 11.93
CA TYR A 42 -4.01 -13.71 11.03
C TYR A 42 -5.35 -13.21 11.54
N LYS A 43 -6.19 -14.09 12.08
CA LYS A 43 -7.47 -13.69 12.66
C LYS A 43 -7.28 -12.72 13.82
N SER A 44 -6.31 -12.98 14.68
CA SER A 44 -5.97 -12.10 15.81
C SER A 44 -5.45 -10.74 15.33
N ASP A 45 -4.68 -10.70 14.24
CA ASP A 45 -4.19 -9.46 13.62
C ASP A 45 -5.36 -8.66 13.01
N LEU A 46 -6.22 -9.33 12.25
CA LEU A 46 -7.38 -8.69 11.62
C LEU A 46 -8.41 -8.21 12.63
N ASP A 47 -8.57 -8.89 13.77
CA ASP A 47 -9.45 -8.47 14.87
C ASP A 47 -9.06 -7.11 15.45
N VAL A 48 -7.76 -6.80 15.46
CA VAL A 48 -7.25 -5.49 15.89
C VAL A 48 -7.44 -4.44 14.81
N ILE A 49 -7.07 -4.77 13.56
CA ILE A 49 -7.10 -3.85 12.42
C ILE A 49 -8.54 -3.45 12.04
N LYS A 50 -9.52 -4.36 12.18
CA LYS A 50 -10.90 -4.18 11.67
C LYS A 50 -11.65 -2.96 12.22
N ASN A 51 -11.20 -2.43 13.38
CA ASN A 51 -11.78 -1.24 13.97
C ASN A 51 -11.35 0.05 13.28
N TYR A 52 -10.34 -0.01 12.39
CA TYR A 52 -9.73 1.15 11.74
C TYR A 52 -9.76 1.05 10.22
N ALA A 53 -9.55 -0.15 9.66
CA ALA A 53 -9.48 -0.39 8.24
C ALA A 53 -10.02 -1.78 7.88
N LYS A 54 -10.35 -1.95 6.59
CA LYS A 54 -10.76 -3.24 6.00
C LYS A 54 -9.90 -3.61 4.79
N VAL A 55 -8.76 -2.95 4.63
CA VAL A 55 -7.79 -3.21 3.56
C VAL A 55 -6.45 -3.57 4.20
N ILE A 56 -5.85 -4.66 3.74
CA ILE A 56 -4.49 -5.07 4.09
C ILE A 56 -3.68 -5.29 2.83
N LYS A 57 -2.39 -5.00 2.90
CA LYS A 57 -1.42 -5.29 1.83
C LYS A 57 -0.43 -6.33 2.32
N ILE A 58 -0.16 -7.33 1.50
CA ILE A 58 0.88 -8.33 1.71
C ILE A 58 1.92 -8.25 0.59
N PHE A 59 3.15 -8.69 0.87
CA PHE A 59 4.28 -8.56 -0.05
C PHE A 59 4.44 -9.76 -0.99
N SER A 60 3.98 -10.95 -0.59
CA SER A 60 4.10 -12.20 -1.35
C SER A 60 2.90 -13.09 -1.08
N VAL A 61 2.35 -13.68 -2.12
CA VAL A 61 1.24 -14.64 -2.01
C VAL A 61 1.73 -16.05 -1.68
N SER A 62 2.98 -16.37 -2.02
CA SER A 62 3.57 -17.69 -1.85
C SER A 62 4.33 -17.87 -0.53
N ASN A 63 5.06 -16.85 -0.07
CA ASN A 63 5.84 -16.93 1.16
C ASN A 63 4.94 -17.31 2.35
N CYS A 64 5.39 -18.27 3.17
CA CYS A 64 4.61 -18.79 4.29
C CYS A 64 3.21 -19.30 3.89
N ASP A 65 2.99 -19.76 2.68
CA ASP A 65 1.65 -20.14 2.20
C ASP A 65 0.60 -19.03 2.39
N THR A 66 1.00 -17.76 2.28
CA THR A 66 0.18 -16.63 2.76
C THR A 66 -1.20 -16.61 2.12
N LEU A 67 -1.32 -16.68 0.79
CA LEU A 67 -2.64 -16.61 0.14
C LEU A 67 -3.54 -17.78 0.55
N LYS A 68 -2.96 -18.98 0.71
CA LYS A 68 -3.65 -20.19 1.16
C LYS A 68 -4.27 -20.02 2.54
N ILE A 69 -3.53 -19.37 3.46
CA ILE A 69 -3.92 -19.26 4.87
C ILE A 69 -4.74 -17.99 5.09
N LEU A 70 -4.21 -16.84 4.68
CA LEU A 70 -4.82 -15.52 4.90
C LEU A 70 -6.07 -15.31 4.05
N GLY A 71 -6.11 -15.79 2.81
CA GLY A 71 -7.22 -15.55 1.89
C GLY A 71 -8.58 -15.89 2.48
N PRO A 72 -8.82 -17.15 2.94
CA PRO A 72 -10.07 -17.52 3.60
C PRO A 72 -10.37 -16.74 4.89
N VAL A 73 -9.35 -16.43 5.71
CA VAL A 73 -9.51 -15.65 6.94
C VAL A 73 -9.93 -14.21 6.63
N ALA A 74 -9.29 -13.58 5.66
CA ALA A 74 -9.65 -12.22 5.25
C ALA A 74 -11.08 -12.14 4.71
N GLU A 75 -11.50 -13.15 3.95
CA GLU A 75 -12.88 -13.23 3.47
C GLU A 75 -13.87 -13.37 4.61
N GLU A 76 -13.61 -14.25 5.56
CA GLU A 76 -14.47 -14.46 6.76
C GLU A 76 -14.59 -13.18 7.59
N GLU A 77 -13.48 -12.45 7.78
CA GLU A 77 -13.44 -11.21 8.56
C GLU A 77 -13.86 -9.95 7.76
N GLY A 78 -14.20 -10.13 6.47
CA GLY A 78 -14.70 -9.07 5.59
C GLY A 78 -13.62 -8.04 5.21
N PHE A 79 -12.38 -8.50 5.00
CA PHE A 79 -11.28 -7.69 4.50
C PHE A 79 -11.10 -7.82 3.00
N GLN A 80 -10.52 -6.79 2.39
CA GLN A 80 -9.95 -6.84 1.05
C GLN A 80 -8.42 -6.90 1.15
N ILE A 81 -7.82 -7.71 0.28
CA ILE A 81 -6.36 -7.90 0.25
C ILE A 81 -5.78 -7.26 -1.01
N GLN A 82 -4.71 -6.50 -0.84
CA GLN A 82 -3.80 -6.08 -1.89
C GLN A 82 -2.69 -7.14 -1.96
N LEU A 83 -2.70 -7.93 -3.02
CA LEU A 83 -1.87 -9.13 -3.15
C LEU A 83 -0.53 -8.79 -3.82
N GLY A 84 0.56 -8.87 -3.06
CA GLY A 84 1.92 -8.75 -3.59
C GLY A 84 2.37 -10.02 -4.30
N VAL A 85 3.05 -9.84 -5.43
CA VAL A 85 3.65 -10.90 -6.25
C VAL A 85 5.10 -10.51 -6.53
N TRP A 86 6.05 -11.37 -6.21
CA TRP A 86 7.48 -11.08 -6.29
C TRP A 86 8.11 -11.63 -7.59
N PRO A 87 8.46 -10.79 -8.59
CA PRO A 87 8.86 -11.26 -9.91
C PRO A 87 10.38 -11.31 -10.19
N ASP A 88 11.23 -10.81 -9.30
CA ASP A 88 12.66 -10.57 -9.52
C ASP A 88 13.52 -11.85 -9.54
N ASP A 89 13.08 -12.93 -8.93
CA ASP A 89 13.68 -14.26 -9.03
C ASP A 89 12.72 -15.21 -9.77
N PRO A 90 13.17 -15.92 -10.82
CA PRO A 90 12.30 -16.81 -11.60
C PRO A 90 11.67 -17.95 -10.79
N ASN A 91 12.36 -18.49 -9.78
CA ASN A 91 11.80 -19.56 -8.96
C ASN A 91 10.73 -19.01 -8.01
N GLN A 92 11.02 -17.84 -7.40
CA GLN A 92 10.04 -17.13 -6.59
C GLN A 92 8.81 -16.74 -7.42
N PHE A 93 8.99 -16.16 -8.59
CA PHE A 93 7.88 -15.78 -9.47
C PHE A 93 7.02 -16.96 -9.90
N ASN A 94 7.63 -18.12 -10.17
CA ASN A 94 6.88 -19.34 -10.45
C ASN A 94 6.08 -19.81 -9.23
N ALA A 95 6.66 -19.76 -8.02
CA ALA A 95 5.94 -20.08 -6.79
C ALA A 95 4.77 -19.11 -6.52
N GLU A 96 4.94 -17.82 -6.80
CA GLU A 96 3.86 -16.82 -6.71
C GLU A 96 2.72 -17.15 -7.68
N LYS A 97 3.02 -17.45 -8.96
CA LYS A 97 2.01 -17.83 -9.96
C LYS A 97 1.31 -19.13 -9.63
N GLU A 98 2.03 -20.11 -9.07
CA GLU A 98 1.46 -21.36 -8.58
C GLU A 98 0.52 -21.11 -7.39
N ALA A 99 0.91 -20.26 -6.45
CA ALA A 99 0.05 -19.87 -5.32
C ALA A 99 -1.23 -19.18 -5.80
N LEU A 100 -1.14 -18.25 -6.75
CA LEU A 100 -2.32 -17.61 -7.35
C LEU A 100 -3.24 -18.64 -8.00
N SER A 101 -2.69 -19.52 -8.84
CA SER A 101 -3.47 -20.55 -9.56
C SER A 101 -4.18 -21.52 -8.61
N ASN A 102 -3.53 -21.89 -7.51
CA ASN A 102 -4.03 -22.91 -6.59
C ASN A 102 -5.01 -22.34 -5.54
N TYR A 103 -4.87 -21.08 -5.13
CA TYR A 103 -5.58 -20.56 -3.97
C TYR A 103 -6.60 -19.46 -4.28
N LEU A 104 -6.47 -18.72 -5.37
CA LEU A 104 -7.53 -17.81 -5.81
C LEU A 104 -8.88 -18.50 -6.02
N PRO A 105 -8.95 -19.75 -6.53
CA PRO A 105 -10.22 -20.48 -6.63
C PRO A 105 -10.92 -20.78 -5.30
N ASN A 106 -10.27 -20.54 -4.17
CA ASN A 106 -10.83 -20.82 -2.84
C ASN A 106 -11.45 -19.60 -2.15
N ILE A 107 -11.30 -18.40 -2.70
CA ILE A 107 -11.82 -17.15 -2.13
C ILE A 107 -12.67 -16.41 -3.17
N SER A 108 -13.55 -15.52 -2.70
CA SER A 108 -14.36 -14.68 -3.60
C SER A 108 -13.49 -13.59 -4.23
N LYS A 109 -13.77 -13.25 -5.49
CA LYS A 109 -13.13 -12.14 -6.19
C LYS A 109 -13.20 -10.84 -5.39
N SER A 110 -14.28 -10.59 -4.66
CA SER A 110 -14.47 -9.39 -3.83
C SER A 110 -13.48 -9.27 -2.67
N THR A 111 -12.82 -10.37 -2.27
CA THR A 111 -11.77 -10.36 -1.26
C THR A 111 -10.45 -9.82 -1.80
N VAL A 112 -10.24 -9.86 -3.11
CA VAL A 112 -9.03 -9.34 -3.75
C VAL A 112 -9.30 -7.93 -4.27
N LYS A 113 -8.57 -6.96 -3.72
CA LYS A 113 -8.68 -5.56 -4.15
C LYS A 113 -7.82 -5.29 -5.38
N ILE A 114 -6.56 -5.72 -5.36
CA ILE A 114 -5.54 -5.39 -6.36
C ILE A 114 -4.45 -6.47 -6.37
N PHE A 115 -3.83 -6.68 -7.53
CA PHE A 115 -2.58 -7.44 -7.67
C PHE A 115 -1.41 -6.46 -7.88
N LEU A 116 -0.37 -6.58 -7.04
CA LEU A 116 0.81 -5.72 -7.04
C LEU A 116 2.04 -6.57 -7.38
N VAL A 117 2.51 -6.43 -8.62
CA VAL A 117 3.65 -7.21 -9.16
C VAL A 117 4.93 -6.38 -9.03
N GLY A 118 5.83 -6.84 -8.17
CA GLY A 118 7.05 -6.13 -7.79
C GLY A 118 6.81 -5.06 -6.72
N SER A 119 7.78 -4.95 -5.83
CA SER A 119 7.89 -3.88 -4.83
C SER A 119 9.32 -3.37 -4.85
N GLU A 120 9.52 -2.12 -5.27
CA GLU A 120 10.83 -1.44 -5.39
C GLU A 120 11.87 -2.19 -6.26
N ALA A 121 11.39 -2.98 -7.23
CA ALA A 121 12.25 -3.79 -8.07
C ALA A 121 13.18 -2.94 -8.97
N LEU A 122 12.73 -1.77 -9.40
CA LEU A 122 13.55 -0.83 -10.16
C LEU A 122 14.50 -0.05 -9.24
N TYR A 123 14.04 0.35 -8.05
CA TYR A 123 14.86 1.04 -7.06
C TYR A 123 16.06 0.19 -6.64
N ARG A 124 15.85 -1.10 -6.35
CA ARG A 124 16.94 -2.05 -6.03
C ARG A 124 17.72 -2.50 -7.26
N LYS A 125 17.24 -2.18 -8.48
CA LYS A 125 17.82 -2.63 -9.76
C LYS A 125 17.78 -4.15 -9.95
N ASP A 126 16.78 -4.80 -9.41
CA ASP A 126 16.55 -6.23 -9.56
C ASP A 126 16.02 -6.55 -10.97
N MET A 127 15.24 -5.60 -11.54
CA MET A 127 14.64 -5.74 -12.87
C MET A 127 14.75 -4.44 -13.67
N THR A 128 14.57 -4.56 -15.00
CA THR A 128 14.30 -3.40 -15.85
C THR A 128 12.81 -3.08 -15.90
N ALA A 129 12.45 -1.85 -16.26
CA ALA A 129 11.06 -1.43 -16.39
C ALA A 129 10.28 -2.30 -17.42
N ASP A 130 10.90 -2.66 -18.54
CA ASP A 130 10.27 -3.53 -19.54
C ASP A 130 10.02 -4.94 -18.99
N ALA A 131 11.00 -5.52 -18.28
CA ALA A 131 10.85 -6.84 -17.68
C ALA A 131 9.76 -6.87 -16.59
N LEU A 132 9.64 -5.80 -15.80
CA LEU A 132 8.56 -5.68 -14.80
C LEU A 132 7.20 -5.50 -15.47
N ALA A 133 7.12 -4.74 -16.56
CA ALA A 133 5.89 -4.59 -17.35
C ALA A 133 5.45 -5.94 -17.96
N ASP A 134 6.39 -6.76 -18.46
CA ASP A 134 6.11 -8.11 -18.95
C ASP A 134 5.59 -9.01 -17.83
N ALA A 135 6.17 -8.95 -16.63
CA ALA A 135 5.71 -9.71 -15.48
C ALA A 135 4.27 -9.32 -15.04
N ILE A 136 3.94 -8.02 -15.09
CA ILE A 136 2.57 -7.54 -14.83
C ILE A 136 1.59 -8.14 -15.84
N ASN A 137 1.94 -8.15 -17.12
CA ASN A 137 1.09 -8.72 -18.17
C ASN A 137 0.92 -10.24 -17.96
N GLU A 138 1.98 -10.97 -17.60
CA GLU A 138 1.91 -12.40 -17.31
C GLU A 138 0.98 -12.72 -16.14
N VAL A 139 1.03 -11.95 -15.05
CA VAL A 139 0.10 -12.10 -13.92
C VAL A 139 -1.32 -11.73 -14.35
N ARG A 140 -1.50 -10.66 -15.13
CA ARG A 140 -2.83 -10.25 -15.62
C ARG A 140 -3.47 -11.33 -16.47
N ASP A 141 -2.71 -11.98 -17.36
CA ASP A 141 -3.22 -13.08 -18.19
C ASP A 141 -3.62 -14.27 -17.33
N LEU A 142 -2.81 -14.66 -16.35
CA LEU A 142 -3.09 -15.74 -15.42
C LEU A 142 -4.41 -15.48 -14.66
N ILE A 143 -4.59 -14.28 -14.07
CA ILE A 143 -5.78 -13.99 -13.27
C ILE A 143 -7.04 -13.83 -14.12
N ASN A 144 -6.91 -13.40 -15.39
CA ASN A 144 -8.03 -13.33 -16.32
C ASN A 144 -8.64 -14.71 -16.61
N ASP A 145 -7.81 -15.74 -16.62
CA ASP A 145 -8.22 -17.13 -16.85
C ASP A 145 -8.63 -17.86 -15.54
N THR A 146 -8.30 -17.28 -14.38
CA THR A 146 -8.62 -17.85 -13.07
C THR A 146 -10.04 -17.45 -12.64
N LYS A 147 -10.77 -18.44 -12.08
CA LYS A 147 -12.10 -18.23 -11.51
C LYS A 147 -12.04 -18.33 -10.00
N ASP A 148 -12.86 -17.52 -9.35
CA ASP A 148 -13.07 -17.56 -7.91
C ASP A 148 -13.94 -18.77 -7.48
N LYS A 149 -14.17 -18.92 -6.18
CA LYS A 149 -15.00 -20.00 -5.63
C LYS A 149 -16.46 -19.99 -6.09
N ASN A 150 -16.95 -18.86 -6.61
CA ASN A 150 -18.31 -18.68 -7.12
C ASN A 150 -18.39 -18.90 -8.63
N GLY A 151 -17.24 -19.06 -9.30
CA GLY A 151 -17.14 -19.21 -10.77
C GLY A 151 -16.95 -17.88 -11.51
N ASP A 152 -16.81 -16.77 -10.80
CA ASP A 152 -16.55 -15.45 -11.36
C ASP A 152 -15.06 -15.31 -11.73
N SER A 153 -14.76 -14.77 -12.91
CA SER A 153 -13.37 -14.52 -13.32
C SER A 153 -12.77 -13.35 -12.54
N TYR A 154 -11.48 -13.46 -12.18
CA TYR A 154 -10.70 -12.33 -11.64
C TYR A 154 -10.41 -11.24 -12.67
N LYS A 155 -10.79 -11.44 -13.93
CA LYS A 155 -10.69 -10.42 -14.97
C LYS A 155 -11.27 -9.08 -14.51
N GLY A 156 -10.48 -8.01 -14.71
CA GLY A 156 -10.85 -6.65 -14.33
C GLY A 156 -10.56 -6.30 -12.86
N VAL A 157 -9.93 -7.19 -12.08
CA VAL A 157 -9.26 -6.78 -10.84
C VAL A 157 -8.00 -6.01 -11.25
N PRO A 158 -7.77 -4.78 -10.74
CA PRO A 158 -6.64 -3.98 -11.15
C PRO A 158 -5.31 -4.67 -10.88
N THR A 159 -4.36 -4.52 -11.82
CA THR A 159 -3.01 -5.07 -11.71
C THR A 159 -2.01 -3.94 -11.91
N GLY A 160 -1.06 -3.80 -11.00
CA GLY A 160 -0.04 -2.77 -11.05
C GLY A 160 1.21 -3.17 -10.29
N PHE A 161 1.95 -2.19 -9.80
CA PHE A 161 3.23 -2.38 -9.11
C PHE A 161 3.37 -1.40 -7.95
N VAL A 162 4.39 -1.64 -7.13
CA VAL A 162 4.81 -0.75 -6.05
C VAL A 162 6.24 -0.29 -6.33
N GLU A 163 6.51 1.01 -6.25
CA GLU A 163 7.87 1.52 -6.48
C GLU A 163 8.19 2.72 -5.58
N SER A 164 9.47 2.96 -5.35
CA SER A 164 9.91 4.16 -4.63
C SER A 164 9.57 5.42 -5.44
N TRP A 165 9.08 6.45 -4.76
CA TRP A 165 8.60 7.68 -5.37
C TRP A 165 9.62 8.35 -6.30
N ASN A 166 10.90 8.34 -5.92
CA ASN A 166 11.97 8.98 -6.70
C ASN A 166 12.23 8.29 -8.05
N VAL A 167 12.07 6.96 -8.12
CA VAL A 167 12.18 6.17 -9.36
C VAL A 167 10.99 6.41 -10.28
N ILE A 168 9.83 6.68 -9.69
CA ILE A 168 8.65 7.14 -10.45
C ILE A 168 8.89 8.55 -10.98
N ALA A 169 9.30 9.49 -10.10
CA ALA A 169 9.45 10.90 -10.42
C ALA A 169 10.53 11.16 -11.48
N ASP A 170 11.62 10.37 -11.53
CA ASP A 170 12.68 10.52 -12.52
C ASP A 170 12.34 9.90 -13.91
N GLY A 171 11.18 9.23 -14.03
CA GLY A 171 10.68 8.63 -15.26
C GLY A 171 11.21 7.22 -15.56
N THR A 172 12.04 6.64 -14.72
CA THR A 172 12.56 5.26 -14.89
C THR A 172 11.40 4.24 -14.97
N ALA A 173 10.30 4.48 -14.24
CA ALA A 173 9.14 3.60 -14.21
C ALA A 173 8.14 3.81 -15.36
N ASN A 174 8.37 4.68 -16.34
CA ASN A 174 7.36 5.05 -17.34
C ASN A 174 6.79 3.85 -18.13
N ALA A 175 7.62 2.86 -18.50
CA ALA A 175 7.14 1.66 -19.21
C ALA A 175 6.20 0.82 -18.35
N VAL A 176 6.53 0.64 -17.06
CA VAL A 176 5.72 -0.09 -16.09
C VAL A 176 4.40 0.64 -15.80
N ILE A 177 4.46 1.97 -15.62
CA ILE A 177 3.27 2.82 -15.43
C ILE A 177 2.31 2.61 -16.61
N SER A 178 2.80 2.61 -17.85
CA SER A 178 1.98 2.43 -19.05
C SER A 178 1.28 1.06 -19.09
N ALA A 179 1.91 0.01 -18.56
CA ALA A 179 1.39 -1.35 -18.51
C ALA A 179 0.42 -1.61 -17.35
N SER A 180 0.34 -0.70 -16.36
CA SER A 180 -0.39 -0.90 -15.10
C SER A 180 -1.76 -0.27 -15.12
N ASP A 181 -2.73 -0.87 -14.41
CA ASP A 181 -4.07 -0.29 -14.16
C ASP A 181 -4.03 0.65 -12.94
N VAL A 182 -3.11 0.41 -12.01
CA VAL A 182 -2.94 1.12 -10.75
C VAL A 182 -1.45 1.27 -10.43
N VAL A 183 -1.06 2.37 -9.78
CA VAL A 183 0.32 2.61 -9.35
C VAL A 183 0.37 2.87 -7.85
N TYR A 184 1.25 2.17 -7.18
CA TYR A 184 1.58 2.36 -5.77
C TYR A 184 2.96 2.99 -5.66
N ALA A 185 3.09 4.01 -4.82
CA ALA A 185 4.38 4.64 -4.54
C ALA A 185 4.70 4.63 -3.05
N ASN A 186 5.96 4.34 -2.72
CA ASN A 186 6.47 4.31 -1.36
C ASN A 186 7.14 5.65 -1.03
N PHE A 187 6.84 6.18 0.16
CA PHE A 187 7.33 7.49 0.62
C PHE A 187 7.78 7.40 2.08
N PHE A 188 9.03 7.65 2.32
CA PHE A 188 9.61 7.63 3.66
C PHE A 188 10.41 8.89 3.95
N ALA A 189 9.78 9.91 4.53
CA ALA A 189 10.46 11.14 4.93
C ALA A 189 11.54 10.88 5.99
N TYR A 190 11.42 9.81 6.77
CA TYR A 190 12.46 9.33 7.68
C TYR A 190 13.78 9.04 6.94
N TRP A 191 13.72 8.25 5.84
CA TRP A 191 14.91 7.90 5.04
C TRP A 191 15.47 9.05 4.22
N GLN A 192 14.80 10.19 4.21
CA GLN A 192 15.33 11.45 3.68
C GLN A 192 15.98 12.31 4.74
N GLY A 193 16.02 11.83 6.00
CA GLY A 193 16.61 12.55 7.12
C GLY A 193 15.82 13.81 7.52
N SER A 194 14.51 13.84 7.23
CA SER A 194 13.68 15.00 7.49
C SER A 194 13.38 15.16 8.99
N ASP A 195 13.56 16.37 9.51
CA ASP A 195 13.00 16.71 10.82
C ASP A 195 11.48 16.55 10.82
N ILE A 196 10.91 16.07 11.93
CA ILE A 196 9.46 15.79 12.04
C ILE A 196 8.60 17.01 11.71
N SER A 197 9.05 18.20 12.05
CA SER A 197 8.32 19.44 11.75
C SER A 197 8.20 19.74 10.24
N ASN A 198 9.05 19.12 9.41
CA ASN A 198 9.04 19.25 7.95
C ASN A 198 8.62 17.97 7.22
N ALA A 199 8.52 16.84 7.92
CA ALA A 199 8.32 15.52 7.32
C ALA A 199 7.00 15.41 6.53
N SER A 200 5.92 16.04 6.99
CA SER A 200 4.64 16.05 6.29
C SER A 200 4.70 16.84 4.98
N TYR A 201 5.45 17.93 4.95
CA TYR A 201 5.65 18.72 3.73
C TYR A 201 6.45 17.93 2.69
N VAL A 202 7.56 17.29 3.12
CA VAL A 202 8.38 16.42 2.24
C VAL A 202 7.54 15.30 1.67
N PHE A 203 6.79 14.59 2.53
CA PHE A 203 5.90 13.51 2.09
C PHE A 203 4.88 13.96 1.04
N PHE A 204 4.24 15.12 1.26
CA PHE A 204 3.24 15.63 0.33
C PHE A 204 3.86 16.07 -1.00
N ASP A 205 5.02 16.74 -0.97
CA ASP A 205 5.74 17.17 -2.16
C ASP A 205 6.16 15.98 -3.04
N ASP A 206 6.75 14.95 -2.42
CA ASP A 206 7.11 13.70 -3.09
C ASP A 206 5.90 13.00 -3.72
N ALA A 207 4.78 12.95 -2.98
CA ALA A 207 3.55 12.33 -3.47
C ALA A 207 3.00 13.07 -4.69
N MET A 208 3.04 14.41 -4.70
CA MET A 208 2.58 15.21 -5.84
C MET A 208 3.51 15.09 -7.05
N GLN A 209 4.82 15.00 -6.84
CA GLN A 209 5.79 14.77 -7.92
C GLN A 209 5.56 13.39 -8.57
N ALA A 210 5.42 12.34 -7.77
CA ALA A 210 5.13 11.00 -8.27
C ALA A 210 3.80 10.98 -9.04
N LEU A 211 2.73 11.53 -8.48
CA LEU A 211 1.41 11.58 -9.11
C LEU A 211 1.44 12.32 -10.45
N GLN A 212 2.12 13.46 -10.51
CA GLN A 212 2.27 14.23 -11.74
C GLN A 212 2.97 13.41 -12.84
N THR A 213 4.04 12.68 -12.48
CA THR A 213 4.76 11.82 -13.43
C THR A 213 3.88 10.68 -13.90
N ILE A 214 3.15 10.02 -13.00
CA ILE A 214 2.21 8.94 -13.32
C ILE A 214 1.16 9.43 -14.31
N GLN A 215 0.49 10.55 -14.03
CA GLN A 215 -0.52 11.14 -14.91
C GLN A 215 0.05 11.51 -16.29
N THR A 216 1.27 12.04 -16.31
CA THR A 216 1.97 12.38 -17.56
C THR A 216 2.29 11.13 -18.39
N ALA A 217 2.82 10.08 -17.76
CA ALA A 217 3.18 8.84 -18.44
C ALA A 217 1.93 8.08 -18.96
N LYS A 218 0.83 8.12 -18.23
CA LYS A 218 -0.46 7.53 -18.65
C LYS A 218 -1.18 8.39 -19.70
N GLY A 219 -0.96 9.70 -19.71
CA GLY A 219 -1.71 10.65 -20.55
C GLY A 219 -3.14 10.89 -20.05
N GLU A 220 -3.43 10.56 -18.81
CA GLU A 220 -4.73 10.72 -18.15
C GLU A 220 -4.59 11.14 -16.69
N THR A 221 -5.59 11.80 -16.14
CA THR A 221 -5.59 12.29 -14.75
C THR A 221 -6.36 11.41 -13.78
N ASP A 222 -7.20 10.52 -14.30
CA ASP A 222 -8.04 9.60 -13.50
C ASP A 222 -7.38 8.22 -13.44
N ILE A 223 -6.20 8.16 -12.83
CA ILE A 223 -5.50 6.90 -12.56
C ILE A 223 -5.62 6.54 -11.08
N GLU A 224 -5.90 5.28 -10.79
CA GLU A 224 -5.86 4.79 -9.42
C GLU A 224 -4.43 4.85 -8.88
N PHE A 225 -4.22 5.68 -7.86
CA PHE A 225 -2.94 5.91 -7.22
C PHE A 225 -3.06 5.69 -5.72
N TRP A 226 -2.10 4.97 -5.13
CA TRP A 226 -2.01 4.70 -3.70
C TRP A 226 -0.62 5.03 -3.17
N VAL A 227 -0.58 5.52 -1.93
CA VAL A 227 0.63 5.36 -1.13
C VAL A 227 0.75 3.89 -0.75
N GLY A 228 1.78 3.22 -1.29
CA GLY A 228 2.02 1.79 -1.07
C GLY A 228 2.60 1.48 0.29
N GLU A 229 3.51 2.35 0.72
CA GLU A 229 4.17 2.29 2.02
C GLU A 229 4.52 3.69 2.48
N SER A 230 4.14 4.02 3.71
CA SER A 230 4.64 5.18 4.44
C SER A 230 4.40 4.99 5.93
N GLY A 231 5.30 5.54 6.74
CA GLY A 231 5.26 5.47 8.18
C GLY A 231 6.42 6.22 8.82
N TRP A 232 6.52 6.11 10.14
CA TRP A 232 7.61 6.66 10.92
C TRP A 232 7.98 5.68 12.03
N PRO A 233 9.27 5.32 12.20
CA PRO A 233 9.66 4.35 13.21
C PRO A 233 9.53 4.92 14.62
N THR A 234 9.21 4.07 15.57
CA THR A 234 8.99 4.48 16.96
C THR A 234 10.17 4.28 17.89
N ASP A 235 11.19 3.58 17.40
CA ASP A 235 12.46 3.30 18.12
C ASP A 235 13.59 3.08 17.11
N GLY A 236 14.83 3.16 17.55
CA GLY A 236 16.04 3.02 16.75
C GLY A 236 16.91 4.26 16.79
N GLN A 237 17.81 4.41 15.79
CA GLN A 237 18.73 5.54 15.69
C GLN A 237 18.20 6.61 14.73
N ASN A 238 18.66 7.84 14.92
CA ASN A 238 18.33 8.93 14.01
C ASN A 238 18.96 8.70 12.64
N PHE A 239 18.20 9.07 11.60
CA PHE A 239 18.71 9.19 10.24
C PHE A 239 18.70 10.67 9.84
N GLY A 240 19.86 11.30 9.77
CA GLY A 240 19.95 12.75 9.61
C GLY A 240 19.26 13.50 10.75
N ALA A 241 18.26 14.31 10.43
CA ALA A 241 17.44 15.00 11.43
C ALA A 241 16.16 14.22 11.81
N ALA A 242 15.89 13.08 11.16
CA ALA A 242 14.76 12.24 11.49
C ALA A 242 15.02 11.45 12.77
N GLU A 243 14.21 11.68 13.79
CA GLU A 243 14.30 11.04 15.11
C GLU A 243 13.16 10.03 15.28
N PRO A 244 13.44 8.72 15.46
CA PRO A 244 12.44 7.73 15.78
C PRO A 244 11.87 7.95 17.17
N SER A 245 10.56 8.05 17.29
CA SER A 245 9.86 8.06 18.57
C SER A 245 8.37 7.84 18.38
N VAL A 246 7.68 7.42 19.44
CA VAL A 246 6.22 7.26 19.44
C VAL A 246 5.53 8.59 19.17
N ASP A 247 6.01 9.68 19.76
CA ASP A 247 5.42 11.02 19.58
C ASP A 247 5.59 11.52 18.13
N ASN A 248 6.77 11.33 17.53
CA ASN A 248 7.01 11.69 16.14
C ASN A 248 6.20 10.81 15.16
N ALA A 249 6.06 9.54 15.45
CA ALA A 249 5.20 8.64 14.67
C ALA A 249 3.73 9.07 14.72
N ALA A 250 3.23 9.47 15.89
CA ALA A 250 1.89 10.03 16.06
C ALA A 250 1.73 11.34 15.28
N GLU A 251 2.71 12.24 15.35
CA GLU A 251 2.71 13.50 14.62
C GLU A 251 2.72 13.28 13.10
N TYR A 252 3.60 12.39 12.61
CA TYR A 252 3.66 12.02 11.20
C TYR A 252 2.34 11.43 10.70
N TYR A 253 1.75 10.52 11.48
CA TYR A 253 0.45 9.95 11.12
C TYR A 253 -0.62 11.03 10.94
N GLN A 254 -0.74 11.97 11.89
CA GLN A 254 -1.74 13.04 11.83
C GLN A 254 -1.46 14.04 10.71
N LYS A 255 -0.22 14.52 10.59
CA LYS A 255 0.12 15.63 9.69
C LYS A 255 0.44 15.19 8.26
N ALA A 256 0.86 13.94 8.05
CA ALA A 256 1.18 13.41 6.74
C ALA A 256 0.09 12.43 6.24
N ILE A 257 -0.10 11.30 6.93
CA ILE A 257 -1.02 10.24 6.48
C ILE A 257 -2.47 10.74 6.44
N CYS A 258 -2.95 11.34 7.53
CA CYS A 258 -4.33 11.85 7.59
C CYS A 258 -4.56 13.00 6.59
N ALA A 259 -3.60 13.91 6.44
CA ALA A 259 -3.74 15.03 5.51
C ALA A 259 -3.85 14.55 4.05
N LEU A 260 -2.98 13.60 3.63
CA LEU A 260 -3.04 13.06 2.27
C LEU A 260 -4.35 12.30 2.01
N ARG A 261 -4.82 11.51 2.99
CA ARG A 261 -6.12 10.84 2.92
C ARG A 261 -7.28 11.83 2.82
N ALA A 262 -7.21 12.99 3.50
CA ALA A 262 -8.21 14.05 3.37
C ALA A 262 -8.28 14.62 1.95
N TRP A 263 -7.22 14.52 1.17
CA TRP A 263 -7.19 14.83 -0.26
C TRP A 263 -7.77 13.73 -1.15
N GLY A 264 -8.27 12.64 -0.55
CA GLY A 264 -8.85 11.51 -1.27
C GLY A 264 -7.83 10.49 -1.75
N ILE A 265 -6.54 10.63 -1.41
CA ILE A 265 -5.49 9.66 -1.80
C ILE A 265 -5.44 8.54 -0.76
N PRO A 266 -5.64 7.29 -1.17
CA PRO A 266 -5.59 6.15 -0.27
C PRO A 266 -4.16 5.82 0.16
N VAL A 267 -4.02 5.28 1.38
CA VAL A 267 -2.72 4.99 1.99
C VAL A 267 -2.72 3.60 2.62
N SER A 268 -1.71 2.80 2.31
CA SER A 268 -1.32 1.58 3.04
C SER A 268 -0.16 1.91 3.97
N VAL A 269 -0.44 1.99 5.27
CA VAL A 269 0.55 2.37 6.29
C VAL A 269 1.58 1.27 6.48
N PHE A 270 2.86 1.62 6.51
CA PHE A 270 3.97 0.74 6.86
C PHE A 270 4.35 0.97 8.31
N GLU A 271 4.04 -0.01 9.20
CA GLU A 271 3.33 -1.25 8.96
C GLU A 271 2.32 -1.52 10.10
N ALA A 272 1.54 -2.58 10.02
CA ALA A 272 0.55 -2.88 11.06
C ALA A 272 1.21 -3.12 12.42
N PHE A 273 2.10 -4.09 12.52
CA PHE A 273 2.68 -4.54 13.77
C PHE A 273 4.21 -4.43 13.74
N ASP A 274 4.81 -4.20 14.91
CA ASP A 274 6.26 -4.34 15.07
C ASP A 274 6.68 -5.78 14.77
N GLU A 275 7.67 -5.93 13.90
CA GLU A 275 8.20 -7.22 13.46
C GLU A 275 9.56 -7.50 14.10
N THR A 276 9.52 -7.97 15.34
CA THR A 276 10.74 -8.17 16.16
C THR A 276 11.70 -9.24 15.64
N TRP A 277 11.29 -10.03 14.66
CA TRP A 277 12.13 -11.00 13.94
C TRP A 277 13.08 -10.33 12.93
N LYS A 278 12.77 -9.11 12.48
CA LYS A 278 13.62 -8.37 11.56
C LYS A 278 14.95 -8.01 12.23
N PRO A 279 16.09 -8.14 11.51
CA PRO A 279 17.38 -7.82 12.09
C PRO A 279 17.53 -6.32 12.32
N THR A 280 18.11 -5.98 13.46
CA THR A 280 18.53 -4.60 13.77
C THR A 280 19.98 -4.42 13.33
N THR A 281 20.21 -3.81 12.18
CA THR A 281 21.54 -3.55 11.63
C THR A 281 21.86 -2.06 11.65
N SER A 282 23.14 -1.71 11.60
CA SER A 282 23.56 -0.31 11.49
C SER A 282 23.10 0.34 10.18
N ASP A 283 23.01 -0.44 9.11
CA ASP A 283 22.62 0.05 7.78
C ASP A 283 21.16 0.49 7.73
N THR A 284 20.32 -0.10 8.57
CA THR A 284 18.90 0.26 8.74
C THR A 284 18.64 1.10 9.99
N GLN A 285 19.66 1.69 10.60
CA GLN A 285 19.57 2.47 11.85
C GLN A 285 18.87 1.73 13.00
N GLY A 286 18.74 0.41 12.91
CA GLY A 286 18.06 -0.42 13.90
C GLY A 286 16.54 -0.19 14.01
N VAL A 287 15.91 0.41 13.00
CA VAL A 287 14.48 0.78 13.03
C VAL A 287 13.54 -0.29 12.47
N GLU A 288 14.06 -1.31 11.75
CA GLU A 288 13.25 -2.24 10.95
C GLU A 288 12.20 -3.03 11.74
N ASN A 289 12.39 -3.17 13.04
CA ASN A 289 11.47 -3.88 13.91
C ASN A 289 10.51 -2.95 14.69
N SER A 290 10.49 -1.65 14.37
CA SER A 290 9.76 -0.63 15.14
C SER A 290 8.85 0.27 14.32
N TRP A 291 8.45 -0.17 13.12
CA TRP A 291 7.56 0.57 12.21
C TRP A 291 6.06 0.37 12.52
N GLY A 292 5.72 -0.64 13.30
CA GLY A 292 4.35 -0.99 13.59
C GLY A 292 3.54 0.17 14.20
N VAL A 293 2.30 0.30 13.78
CA VAL A 293 1.29 1.12 14.46
C VAL A 293 0.91 0.49 15.79
N TRP A 294 0.86 -0.83 15.81
CA TRP A 294 0.74 -1.65 17.03
C TRP A 294 2.08 -2.29 17.33
N ASP A 295 2.32 -2.49 18.62
CA ASP A 295 3.48 -3.26 19.05
C ASP A 295 3.30 -4.77 18.74
N SER A 296 4.36 -5.55 18.96
CA SER A 296 4.37 -7.00 18.72
C SER A 296 3.36 -7.79 19.57
N SER A 297 2.74 -7.17 20.58
CA SER A 297 1.65 -7.72 21.38
C SER A 297 0.26 -7.25 20.93
N ARG A 298 0.16 -6.56 19.79
CA ARG A 298 -1.06 -5.97 19.21
C ARG A 298 -1.64 -4.80 20.01
N LYS A 299 -0.84 -4.13 20.82
CA LYS A 299 -1.24 -2.93 21.53
C LYS A 299 -0.94 -1.70 20.67
N LEU A 300 -1.95 -0.84 20.49
CA LEU A 300 -1.80 0.42 19.76
C LEU A 300 -0.74 1.32 20.44
N LYS A 301 0.25 1.78 19.68
CA LYS A 301 1.33 2.63 20.19
C LYS A 301 0.99 4.11 20.23
N TYR A 302 0.14 4.56 19.27
CA TYR A 302 -0.30 5.96 19.18
C TYR A 302 -1.68 6.04 18.50
N PRO A 303 -2.44 7.13 18.69
CA PRO A 303 -3.74 7.31 18.05
C PRO A 303 -3.63 7.38 16.51
N ILE A 304 -4.52 6.66 15.81
CA ILE A 304 -4.60 6.62 14.34
C ILE A 304 -5.97 7.07 13.79
N SER A 305 -6.79 7.69 14.61
CA SER A 305 -7.98 8.41 14.14
C SER A 305 -7.54 9.75 13.54
N CYS A 306 -8.01 10.06 12.33
CA CYS A 306 -7.73 11.36 11.73
C CYS A 306 -8.63 12.42 12.38
N ASP A 307 -8.02 13.42 13.02
CA ASP A 307 -8.69 14.58 13.58
C ASP A 307 -8.32 15.83 12.77
N PHE A 308 -9.33 16.50 12.23
CA PHE A 308 -9.18 17.70 11.40
C PHE A 308 -9.76 18.94 12.09
N SER A 309 -9.97 18.89 13.43
CA SER A 309 -10.49 20.01 14.22
C SER A 309 -9.47 21.15 14.41
#